data_6d5a2586a850f6e0a61c4d17cff9e432
#
_entry.id   6d5a2586a850f6e0a61c4d17cff9e432
#
_cell.length_a   1.000
_cell.length_b   1.000
_cell.length_c   1.000
_cell.angle_alpha   90.00
_cell.angle_beta   90.00
_cell.angle_gamma   90.00
#
_symmetry.space_group_name_H-M   'P 1'
#
loop_
_entity.id
_entity.type
_entity.pdbx_description
1 polymer ?
#
loop_
_entity_poly.entity_id
_entity_poly.type
_entity_poly.pdbx_seq_one_letter_code
_entity_poly.pdbx_strand_id
1 'polypeptide(L)'
;MADTSELTDLDRELLNAVQWDFPLDPRPYGVLAERLGVDEPEIRARVAHVKDANVLRQLSAIFDTRALGYGSALVAAKIDPDRLEAAAALISEHPGVSHNYKRNHAFNLWYTIAVPPGDDLQAHIDVLHEASGATVTRPLPTLKLYKIGVKLDMTGKTATDARTEVLEHERPERKPEMLAPDLTDLEIATIRVVQEDLPLVERPFAAQAEQIGCAEAEVLAALASFKERKLMRRFAAVMNHRNAGYKANAMGVWAVPEDRLEELAPQMAGFSRVSHCYRRPTYDDWPYSVFTMVHGMNAKECEETIAAIRDETGIDEYTLLWSVKEYKKTRVRYFTDEWDVWRAEHLAAV
;
A
#
# COMPACT_ATOMS: atom_id res chain seq x y z
N MET A 1 -15.50 -13.42 10.32
CA MET A 1 -15.67 -13.06 8.89
C MET A 1 -16.76 -12.02 8.87
N ALA A 2 -16.50 -10.83 8.36
CA ALA A 2 -17.56 -9.85 8.17
C ALA A 2 -18.52 -10.40 7.10
N ASP A 3 -19.77 -10.50 7.45
CA ASP A 3 -20.82 -10.93 6.53
C ASP A 3 -21.31 -9.71 5.73
N THR A 4 -20.84 -9.59 4.48
CA THR A 4 -21.28 -8.52 3.57
C THR A 4 -22.75 -8.68 3.16
N SER A 5 -23.43 -9.76 3.55
CA SER A 5 -24.87 -9.96 3.33
C SER A 5 -25.73 -9.03 4.19
N GLU A 6 -25.16 -8.44 5.26
CA GLU A 6 -25.86 -7.52 6.15
C GLU A 6 -25.78 -6.04 5.69
N LEU A 7 -24.99 -5.73 4.64
CA LEU A 7 -24.88 -4.36 4.13
C LEU A 7 -26.15 -3.97 3.36
N THR A 8 -26.74 -2.86 3.75
CA THR A 8 -27.86 -2.24 3.03
C THR A 8 -27.38 -1.57 1.74
N ASP A 9 -28.30 -1.19 0.87
CA ASP A 9 -27.96 -0.45 -0.36
C ASP A 9 -27.31 0.91 -0.01
N LEU A 10 -27.80 1.58 1.02
CA LEU A 10 -27.21 2.84 1.51
C LEU A 10 -25.77 2.64 2.01
N ASP A 11 -25.46 1.53 2.71
CA ASP A 11 -24.08 1.22 3.12
C ASP A 11 -23.16 1.05 1.90
N ARG A 12 -23.63 0.42 0.83
CA ARG A 12 -22.89 0.21 -0.41
C ARG A 12 -22.63 1.53 -1.15
N GLU A 13 -23.67 2.38 -1.24
CA GLU A 13 -23.55 3.72 -1.84
C GLU A 13 -22.58 4.60 -1.05
N LEU A 14 -22.69 4.60 0.28
CA LEU A 14 -21.76 5.30 1.18
C LEU A 14 -20.33 4.80 0.97
N LEU A 15 -20.08 3.49 0.99
CA LEU A 15 -18.76 2.91 0.77
C LEU A 15 -18.20 3.30 -0.60
N ASN A 16 -19.02 3.31 -1.65
CA ASN A 16 -18.60 3.75 -2.97
C ASN A 16 -18.22 5.25 -2.97
N ALA A 17 -19.00 6.09 -2.30
CA ALA A 17 -18.73 7.54 -2.21
C ALA A 17 -17.41 7.85 -1.48
N VAL A 18 -17.12 7.13 -0.37
CA VAL A 18 -15.94 7.44 0.48
C VAL A 18 -14.65 6.75 0.05
N GLN A 19 -14.68 5.78 -0.87
CA GLN A 19 -13.49 5.07 -1.35
C GLN A 19 -12.56 5.93 -2.21
N TRP A 20 -13.09 6.94 -2.90
CA TRP A 20 -12.34 7.69 -3.91
C TRP A 20 -12.09 9.14 -3.54
N ASP A 21 -13.08 9.85 -3.04
CA ASP A 21 -12.99 11.28 -2.77
C ASP A 21 -13.87 11.67 -1.58
N PHE A 22 -13.33 11.53 -0.39
CA PHE A 22 -13.98 12.01 0.83
C PHE A 22 -13.95 13.53 0.86
N PRO A 23 -15.05 14.22 1.23
CA PRO A 23 -15.10 15.68 1.24
C PRO A 23 -14.11 16.30 2.23
N LEU A 24 -13.26 17.21 1.76
CA LEU A 24 -12.39 18.05 2.58
C LEU A 24 -13.14 19.33 2.96
N ASP A 25 -14.11 19.20 3.84
CA ASP A 25 -15.04 20.24 4.28
C ASP A 25 -15.13 20.24 5.81
N PRO A 26 -15.41 21.38 6.49
CA PRO A 26 -15.63 21.39 7.94
C PRO A 26 -16.70 20.40 8.43
N ARG A 27 -17.71 20.10 7.62
CA ARG A 27 -18.79 19.13 7.90
C ARG A 27 -18.87 18.05 6.83
N PRO A 28 -17.86 17.20 6.68
CA PRO A 28 -17.76 16.26 5.57
C PRO A 28 -18.89 15.23 5.54
N TYR A 29 -19.38 14.83 6.70
CA TYR A 29 -20.53 13.91 6.82
C TYR A 29 -21.83 14.57 6.40
N GLY A 30 -21.98 15.90 6.61
CA GLY A 30 -23.09 16.69 6.10
C GLY A 30 -23.11 16.74 4.58
N VAL A 31 -21.94 16.96 3.95
CA VAL A 31 -21.79 16.90 2.49
C VAL A 31 -22.18 15.53 1.93
N LEU A 32 -21.78 14.44 2.59
CA LEU A 32 -22.17 13.08 2.20
C LEU A 32 -23.68 12.85 2.38
N ALA A 33 -24.26 13.37 3.47
CA ALA A 33 -25.69 13.29 3.75
C ALA A 33 -26.53 13.91 2.65
N GLU A 34 -26.16 15.12 2.22
CA GLU A 34 -26.82 15.81 1.09
C GLU A 34 -26.70 14.98 -0.21
N ARG A 35 -25.52 14.41 -0.51
CA ARG A 35 -25.30 13.59 -1.72
C ARG A 35 -26.14 12.31 -1.72
N LEU A 36 -26.36 11.70 -0.55
CA LEU A 36 -27.09 10.42 -0.42
C LEU A 36 -28.55 10.60 -0.03
N GLY A 37 -29.03 11.82 0.18
CA GLY A 37 -30.42 12.12 0.47
C GLY A 37 -30.89 11.66 1.86
N VAL A 38 -29.99 11.66 2.85
CA VAL A 38 -30.22 11.28 4.25
C VAL A 38 -29.74 12.40 5.19
N ASP A 39 -29.92 12.25 6.50
CA ASP A 39 -29.36 13.21 7.47
C ASP A 39 -27.93 12.86 7.89
N GLU A 40 -27.20 13.84 8.43
CA GLU A 40 -25.79 13.66 8.84
C GLU A 40 -25.62 12.65 9.99
N PRO A 41 -26.49 12.62 11.02
CA PRO A 41 -26.44 11.57 12.05
C PRO A 41 -26.54 10.15 11.47
N GLU A 42 -27.40 9.93 10.46
CA GLU A 42 -27.52 8.64 9.76
C GLU A 42 -26.22 8.27 9.07
N ILE A 43 -25.56 9.20 8.34
CA ILE A 43 -24.26 8.94 7.71
C ILE A 43 -23.21 8.51 8.74
N ARG A 44 -23.12 9.22 9.87
CA ARG A 44 -22.16 8.85 10.93
C ARG A 44 -22.47 7.49 11.54
N ALA A 45 -23.75 7.18 11.77
CA ALA A 45 -24.18 5.86 12.24
C ALA A 45 -23.83 4.77 11.25
N ARG A 46 -24.00 5.00 9.93
CA ARG A 46 -23.62 4.05 8.89
C ARG A 46 -22.10 3.84 8.78
N VAL A 47 -21.31 4.92 8.90
CA VAL A 47 -19.84 4.79 8.96
C VAL A 47 -19.43 3.97 10.18
N ALA A 48 -20.04 4.17 11.36
CA ALA A 48 -19.81 3.35 12.54
C ALA A 48 -20.16 1.87 12.26
N HIS A 49 -21.35 1.63 11.72
CA HIS A 49 -21.80 0.28 11.40
C HIS A 49 -20.84 -0.48 10.47
N VAL A 50 -20.41 0.12 9.36
CA VAL A 50 -19.47 -0.54 8.43
C VAL A 50 -18.06 -0.69 8.99
N LYS A 51 -17.67 0.12 10.00
CA LYS A 51 -16.44 -0.07 10.78
C LYS A 51 -16.58 -1.27 11.73
N ASP A 52 -17.66 -1.36 12.48
CA ASP A 52 -17.95 -2.46 13.42
C ASP A 52 -18.07 -3.79 12.67
N ALA A 53 -18.69 -3.78 11.48
CA ALA A 53 -18.71 -4.91 10.56
C ALA A 53 -17.34 -5.26 9.94
N ASN A 54 -16.27 -4.50 10.28
CA ASN A 54 -14.91 -4.70 9.74
C ASN A 54 -14.84 -4.68 8.20
N VAL A 55 -15.73 -3.93 7.56
CA VAL A 55 -15.73 -3.67 6.12
C VAL A 55 -14.89 -2.43 5.82
N LEU A 56 -15.12 -1.35 6.57
CA LEU A 56 -14.33 -0.13 6.57
C LEU A 56 -13.28 -0.23 7.68
N ARG A 57 -12.01 -0.25 7.30
CA ARG A 57 -10.92 -0.33 8.27
C ARG A 57 -10.55 1.03 8.84
N GLN A 58 -10.48 2.05 8.00
CA GLN A 58 -9.98 3.38 8.34
C GLN A 58 -10.44 4.40 7.29
N LEU A 59 -10.73 5.62 7.72
CA LEU A 59 -10.97 6.77 6.87
C LEU A 59 -9.88 7.81 7.15
N SER A 60 -8.98 8.08 6.19
CA SER A 60 -7.81 8.94 6.44
C SER A 60 -7.15 9.44 5.16
N ALA A 61 -6.20 10.36 5.31
CA ALA A 61 -5.29 10.74 4.25
C ALA A 61 -4.43 9.54 3.79
N ILE A 62 -4.29 9.39 2.48
CA ILE A 62 -3.45 8.39 1.82
C ILE A 62 -2.34 9.12 1.09
N PHE A 63 -1.16 9.15 1.71
CA PHE A 63 0.00 9.83 1.18
C PHE A 63 0.77 8.97 0.16
N ASP A 64 1.52 9.65 -0.71
CA ASP A 64 2.54 9.00 -1.53
C ASP A 64 3.86 8.97 -0.77
N THR A 65 4.28 7.77 -0.37
CA THR A 65 5.51 7.51 0.40
C THR A 65 6.74 8.20 -0.21
N ARG A 66 6.87 8.15 -1.55
CA ARG A 66 8.00 8.75 -2.25
C ARG A 66 7.85 10.27 -2.37
N ALA A 67 6.63 10.76 -2.58
CA ALA A 67 6.38 12.19 -2.65
C ALA A 67 6.67 12.88 -1.31
N LEU A 68 6.51 12.17 -0.19
CA LEU A 68 6.94 12.63 1.13
C LEU A 68 8.46 12.52 1.36
N GLY A 69 9.24 12.06 0.38
CA GLY A 69 10.69 11.95 0.49
C GLY A 69 11.19 10.65 1.13
N TYR A 70 10.30 9.73 1.49
CA TYR A 70 10.69 8.44 2.08
C TYR A 70 11.39 7.54 1.06
N GLY A 71 12.54 7.00 1.43
CA GLY A 71 13.19 5.88 0.75
C GLY A 71 12.41 4.59 0.99
N SER A 72 12.15 3.77 -0.03
CA SER A 72 11.40 2.53 0.18
C SER A 72 11.81 1.40 -0.75
N ALA A 73 11.80 0.17 -0.24
CA ALA A 73 12.04 -1.04 -1.00
C ALA A 73 11.16 -2.20 -0.55
N LEU A 74 10.89 -3.11 -1.46
CA LEU A 74 10.59 -4.49 -1.14
C LEU A 74 11.92 -5.18 -0.88
N VAL A 75 12.01 -6.00 0.15
CA VAL A 75 13.23 -6.73 0.50
C VAL A 75 12.91 -8.22 0.53
N ALA A 76 13.78 -9.01 -0.13
CA ALA A 76 13.74 -10.47 -0.10
C ALA A 76 14.92 -10.99 0.72
N ALA A 77 14.65 -11.85 1.71
CA ALA A 77 15.67 -12.42 2.56
C ALA A 77 15.64 -13.96 2.57
N LYS A 78 16.82 -14.58 2.62
CA LYS A 78 16.99 -16.01 2.88
C LYS A 78 17.29 -16.18 4.37
N ILE A 79 16.36 -16.79 5.09
CA ILE A 79 16.46 -17.04 6.53
C ILE A 79 16.46 -18.54 6.76
N ASP A 80 17.28 -19.00 7.71
CA ASP A 80 17.22 -20.39 8.17
C ASP A 80 15.80 -20.73 8.65
N PRO A 81 15.18 -21.84 8.20
CA PRO A 81 13.82 -22.20 8.59
C PRO A 81 13.57 -22.23 10.11
N ASP A 82 14.58 -22.63 10.90
CA ASP A 82 14.46 -22.72 12.36
C ASP A 82 14.47 -21.33 13.04
N ARG A 83 15.00 -20.32 12.36
CA ARG A 83 15.07 -18.93 12.83
C ARG A 83 13.97 -18.03 12.24
N LEU A 84 13.20 -18.53 11.28
CA LEU A 84 12.30 -17.71 10.46
C LEU A 84 11.26 -16.94 11.29
N GLU A 85 10.66 -17.56 12.29
CA GLU A 85 9.65 -16.93 13.14
C GLU A 85 10.25 -15.79 13.98
N ALA A 86 11.42 -16.01 14.57
CA ALA A 86 12.12 -14.99 15.35
C ALA A 86 12.59 -13.83 14.48
N ALA A 87 13.15 -14.12 13.30
CA ALA A 87 13.56 -13.12 12.32
C ALA A 87 12.38 -12.27 11.82
N ALA A 88 11.24 -12.91 11.57
CA ALA A 88 10.04 -12.21 11.14
C ALA A 88 9.46 -11.29 12.23
N ALA A 89 9.51 -11.72 13.50
CA ALA A 89 9.10 -10.89 14.63
C ALA A 89 10.01 -9.66 14.75
N LEU A 90 11.32 -9.85 14.76
CA LEU A 90 12.32 -8.77 14.85
C LEU A 90 12.15 -7.75 13.71
N ILE A 91 12.08 -8.21 12.46
CA ILE A 91 11.89 -7.33 11.30
C ILE A 91 10.56 -6.57 11.41
N SER A 92 9.52 -7.20 11.97
CA SER A 92 8.21 -6.56 12.14
C SER A 92 8.20 -5.44 13.18
N GLU A 93 9.14 -5.39 14.10
CA GLU A 93 9.29 -4.32 15.11
C GLU A 93 9.77 -3.01 14.50
N HIS A 94 10.48 -3.06 13.36
CA HIS A 94 10.95 -1.85 12.69
C HIS A 94 9.78 -0.95 12.28
N PRO A 95 9.80 0.38 12.63
CA PRO A 95 8.67 1.30 12.39
C PRO A 95 8.32 1.46 10.91
N GLY A 96 9.31 1.35 10.03
CA GLY A 96 9.13 1.46 8.58
C GLY A 96 8.70 0.19 7.88
N VAL A 97 8.70 -0.97 8.56
CA VAL A 97 8.22 -2.20 7.96
C VAL A 97 6.69 -2.24 8.02
N SER A 98 6.07 -2.15 6.86
CA SER A 98 4.61 -2.15 6.72
C SER A 98 4.02 -3.52 6.42
N HIS A 99 4.76 -4.34 5.68
CA HIS A 99 4.35 -5.69 5.29
C HIS A 99 5.48 -6.66 5.55
N ASN A 100 5.16 -7.84 6.07
CA ASN A 100 6.12 -8.93 6.27
C ASN A 100 5.43 -10.27 6.07
N TYR A 101 5.97 -11.08 5.14
CA TYR A 101 5.37 -12.35 4.71
C TYR A 101 6.39 -13.47 4.59
N LYS A 102 5.99 -14.67 5.03
CA LYS A 102 6.63 -15.91 4.60
C LYS A 102 6.16 -16.29 3.20
N ARG A 103 7.10 -16.68 2.33
CA ARG A 103 6.79 -17.16 0.97
C ARG A 103 7.40 -18.52 0.71
N ASN A 104 6.84 -19.24 -0.27
CA ASN A 104 7.23 -20.58 -0.71
C ASN A 104 8.45 -20.56 -1.65
N HIS A 105 9.54 -19.94 -1.24
CA HIS A 105 10.75 -19.80 -2.06
C HIS A 105 12.00 -19.89 -1.19
N ALA A 106 13.19 -20.03 -1.80
CA ALA A 106 14.48 -19.96 -1.07
C ALA A 106 14.67 -18.58 -0.40
N PHE A 107 14.28 -17.50 -1.07
CA PHE A 107 14.02 -16.23 -0.40
C PHE A 107 12.67 -16.36 0.31
N ASN A 108 12.69 -16.76 1.57
CA ASN A 108 11.51 -17.21 2.30
C ASN A 108 10.87 -16.13 3.18
N LEU A 109 11.55 -14.99 3.41
CA LEU A 109 11.02 -13.86 4.15
C LEU A 109 11.04 -12.60 3.30
N TRP A 110 9.88 -11.94 3.18
CA TRP A 110 9.67 -10.79 2.31
C TRP A 110 9.02 -9.66 3.09
N TYR A 111 9.66 -8.49 3.11
CA TYR A 111 9.11 -7.33 3.78
C TYR A 111 9.21 -6.07 2.95
N THR A 112 8.29 -5.13 3.18
CA THR A 112 8.33 -3.79 2.59
C THR A 112 8.75 -2.83 3.68
N ILE A 113 9.84 -2.10 3.44
CA ILE A 113 10.39 -1.10 4.33
C ILE A 113 10.34 0.28 3.67
N ALA A 114 10.06 1.31 4.47
CA ALA A 114 10.21 2.71 4.08
C ALA A 114 10.90 3.45 5.22
N VAL A 115 11.81 4.36 4.92
CA VAL A 115 12.56 5.16 5.90
C VAL A 115 12.37 6.65 5.65
N PRO A 116 12.42 7.50 6.69
CA PRO A 116 12.20 8.94 6.56
C PRO A 116 13.20 9.64 5.63
N PRO A 117 12.86 10.84 5.14
CA PRO A 117 13.83 11.69 4.47
C PRO A 117 15.07 11.94 5.34
N GLY A 118 16.24 11.77 4.74
CA GLY A 118 17.52 11.94 5.43
C GLY A 118 18.13 10.66 6.01
N ASP A 119 17.33 9.60 6.16
CA ASP A 119 17.83 8.29 6.59
C ASP A 119 18.35 7.48 5.39
N ASP A 120 19.42 6.72 5.62
CA ASP A 120 19.94 5.78 4.62
C ASP A 120 19.15 4.44 4.70
N LEU A 121 18.35 4.19 3.67
CA LEU A 121 17.58 2.96 3.54
C LEU A 121 18.45 1.69 3.61
N GLN A 122 19.68 1.75 3.03
CA GLN A 122 20.57 0.59 3.03
C GLN A 122 21.08 0.31 4.45
N ALA A 123 21.43 1.33 5.23
CA ALA A 123 21.85 1.16 6.62
C ALA A 123 20.77 0.47 7.47
N HIS A 124 19.50 0.85 7.30
CA HIS A 124 18.39 0.16 7.98
C HIS A 124 18.25 -1.31 7.55
N ILE A 125 18.41 -1.59 6.25
CA ILE A 125 18.35 -2.96 5.72
C ILE A 125 19.52 -3.81 6.26
N ASP A 126 20.73 -3.22 6.36
CA ASP A 126 21.92 -3.92 6.86
C ASP A 126 21.77 -4.29 8.34
N VAL A 127 21.24 -3.38 9.17
CA VAL A 127 20.91 -3.68 10.58
C VAL A 127 19.91 -4.84 10.66
N LEU A 128 18.85 -4.82 9.84
CA LEU A 128 17.86 -5.90 9.84
C LEU A 128 18.43 -7.21 9.29
N HIS A 129 19.37 -7.17 8.34
CA HIS A 129 20.08 -8.34 7.84
C HIS A 129 20.86 -9.03 8.96
N GLU A 130 21.70 -8.28 9.67
CA GLU A 130 22.53 -8.81 10.75
C GLU A 130 21.68 -9.32 11.91
N ALA A 131 20.75 -8.50 12.40
CA ALA A 131 19.91 -8.84 13.54
C ALA A 131 19.00 -10.06 13.29
N SER A 132 18.44 -10.20 12.09
CA SER A 132 17.64 -11.37 11.72
C SER A 132 18.44 -12.63 11.46
N GLY A 133 19.76 -12.49 11.22
CA GLY A 133 20.65 -13.58 10.81
C GLY A 133 20.32 -14.09 9.42
N ALA A 134 19.91 -13.21 8.52
CA ALA A 134 19.73 -13.54 7.13
C ALA A 134 21.05 -13.96 6.49
N THR A 135 21.02 -15.00 5.66
CA THR A 135 22.21 -15.43 4.91
C THR A 135 22.39 -14.58 3.64
N VAL A 136 21.29 -14.12 3.07
CA VAL A 136 21.25 -13.24 1.91
C VAL A 136 20.08 -12.28 2.05
N THR A 137 20.30 -11.00 1.73
CA THR A 137 19.25 -9.98 1.63
C THR A 137 19.38 -9.26 0.31
N ARG A 138 18.26 -9.10 -0.40
CA ARG A 138 18.17 -8.41 -1.69
C ARG A 138 17.17 -7.27 -1.61
N PRO A 139 17.62 -6.02 -1.54
CA PRO A 139 16.76 -4.86 -1.71
C PRO A 139 16.22 -4.78 -3.14
N LEU A 140 14.93 -4.65 -3.29
CA LEU A 140 14.22 -4.61 -4.56
C LEU A 140 13.39 -3.31 -4.67
N PRO A 141 14.04 -2.13 -4.74
CA PRO A 141 13.35 -0.87 -4.93
C PRO A 141 12.56 -0.88 -6.24
N THR A 142 11.52 -0.07 -6.33
CA THR A 142 10.77 0.09 -7.58
C THR A 142 11.55 0.98 -8.54
N LEU A 143 12.02 0.43 -9.66
CA LEU A 143 12.66 1.18 -10.74
C LEU A 143 11.61 1.86 -11.62
N LYS A 144 10.58 1.11 -12.02
CA LYS A 144 9.45 1.62 -12.80
C LYS A 144 8.14 1.02 -12.32
N LEU A 145 7.08 1.83 -12.36
CA LEU A 145 5.71 1.41 -12.04
C LEU A 145 4.90 1.40 -13.32
N TYR A 146 4.33 0.23 -13.67
CA TYR A 146 3.44 0.08 -14.84
C TYR A 146 1.97 0.09 -14.42
N LYS A 147 1.63 -0.47 -13.24
CA LYS A 147 0.26 -0.47 -12.73
C LYS A 147 0.22 -0.43 -11.21
N ILE A 148 -0.70 0.36 -10.65
CA ILE A 148 -1.04 0.33 -9.23
C ILE A 148 -2.55 0.58 -9.07
N GLY A 149 -3.22 -0.32 -8.38
CA GLY A 149 -4.65 -0.23 -8.08
C GLY A 149 -5.47 -1.31 -8.77
N VAL A 150 -6.58 -1.63 -8.17
CA VAL A 150 -7.59 -2.58 -8.68
C VAL A 150 -8.93 -1.88 -8.68
N LYS A 151 -9.67 -1.98 -9.81
CA LYS A 151 -11.13 -2.02 -9.75
C LYS A 151 -11.48 -3.47 -9.42
N LEU A 152 -11.74 -3.76 -8.15
CA LEU A 152 -12.25 -5.07 -7.78
C LEU A 152 -13.66 -5.19 -8.37
N ASP A 153 -13.85 -6.15 -9.29
CA ASP A 153 -15.17 -6.52 -9.76
C ASP A 153 -15.89 -7.26 -8.63
N MET A 154 -16.79 -6.55 -7.95
CA MET A 154 -17.61 -7.10 -6.86
C MET A 154 -18.63 -8.12 -7.39
N THR A 155 -18.75 -8.32 -8.71
CA THR A 155 -19.65 -9.29 -9.33
C THR A 155 -19.00 -10.64 -9.60
N GLY A 156 -17.67 -10.73 -9.56
CA GLY A 156 -16.89 -11.96 -9.77
C GLY A 156 -16.97 -12.54 -11.20
N LYS A 157 -17.44 -11.74 -12.18
CA LYS A 157 -17.67 -12.20 -13.56
C LYS A 157 -16.52 -11.90 -14.52
N THR A 158 -15.43 -11.29 -14.03
CA THR A 158 -14.28 -10.92 -14.86
C THR A 158 -13.52 -12.16 -15.32
N ALA A 159 -13.39 -12.37 -16.62
CA ALA A 159 -12.60 -13.48 -17.21
C ALA A 159 -11.12 -13.37 -16.84
N THR A 160 -10.38 -14.49 -16.85
CA THR A 160 -8.95 -14.57 -16.48
C THR A 160 -8.05 -13.79 -17.43
N ASP A 161 -8.45 -13.65 -18.70
CA ASP A 161 -7.77 -12.92 -19.76
C ASP A 161 -8.33 -11.51 -20.01
N ALA A 162 -9.33 -11.08 -19.23
CA ALA A 162 -9.92 -9.75 -19.38
C ALA A 162 -8.86 -8.65 -19.20
N ARG A 163 -8.98 -7.58 -19.99
CA ARG A 163 -8.09 -6.43 -19.97
C ARG A 163 -8.71 -5.24 -19.27
N THR A 164 -7.86 -4.45 -18.62
CA THR A 164 -8.22 -3.14 -18.07
C THR A 164 -7.32 -2.12 -18.74
N GLU A 165 -7.88 -0.98 -19.16
CA GLU A 165 -7.03 0.15 -19.55
C GLU A 165 -6.02 0.41 -18.42
N VAL A 166 -4.75 0.32 -18.76
CA VAL A 166 -3.68 0.78 -17.89
C VAL A 166 -3.81 2.29 -17.88
N LEU A 167 -4.44 2.82 -16.84
CA LEU A 167 -4.36 4.24 -16.59
C LEU A 167 -2.87 4.50 -16.37
N GLU A 168 -2.21 5.06 -17.36
CA GLU A 168 -0.88 5.64 -17.19
C GLU A 168 -1.02 6.67 -16.07
N HIS A 169 -0.76 6.23 -14.87
CA HIS A 169 -0.43 7.17 -13.84
C HIS A 169 0.94 7.71 -14.26
N GLU A 170 0.93 8.83 -14.97
CA GLU A 170 2.09 9.68 -15.14
C GLU A 170 2.65 9.99 -13.76
N ARG A 171 3.37 9.04 -13.20
CA ARG A 171 4.31 9.37 -12.15
C ARG A 171 5.50 9.95 -12.88
N PRO A 172 5.81 11.22 -12.68
CA PRO A 172 7.04 11.77 -13.20
C PRO A 172 8.16 10.81 -12.78
N GLU A 173 8.99 10.38 -13.74
CA GLU A 173 10.22 9.69 -13.42
C GLU A 173 10.96 10.54 -12.39
N ARG A 174 10.95 10.08 -11.15
CA ARG A 174 11.64 10.82 -10.10
C ARG A 174 13.11 10.58 -10.34
N LYS A 175 13.80 11.62 -10.79
CA LYS A 175 15.27 11.65 -10.77
C LYS A 175 15.73 11.34 -9.35
N PRO A 176 16.83 10.59 -9.16
CA PRO A 176 17.38 10.27 -7.84
C PRO A 176 17.58 11.47 -6.91
N GLU A 177 17.66 12.66 -7.49
CA GLU A 177 17.92 13.95 -6.83
C GLU A 177 16.67 14.70 -6.35
N MET A 178 15.46 14.13 -6.42
CA MET A 178 14.30 14.82 -5.85
C MET A 178 14.42 14.81 -4.33
N LEU A 179 14.92 15.93 -3.81
CA LEU A 179 14.96 16.30 -2.39
C LEU A 179 13.59 16.05 -1.75
N ALA A 180 13.62 15.70 -0.45
CA ALA A 180 12.41 15.68 0.37
C ALA A 180 11.62 16.98 0.14
N PRO A 181 10.27 16.93 0.09
CA PRO A 181 9.49 18.13 -0.06
C PRO A 181 9.79 19.06 1.11
N ASP A 182 9.90 20.35 0.84
CA ASP A 182 9.96 21.36 1.89
C ASP A 182 8.61 21.37 2.61
N LEU A 183 8.58 20.81 3.82
CA LEU A 183 7.42 20.72 4.68
C LEU A 183 7.62 21.57 5.92
N THR A 184 6.65 22.42 6.22
CA THR A 184 6.63 23.18 7.47
C THR A 184 6.32 22.26 8.66
N ASP A 185 6.67 22.71 9.87
CA ASP A 185 6.33 21.98 11.10
C ASP A 185 4.82 21.73 11.23
N LEU A 186 3.99 22.69 10.82
CA LEU A 186 2.53 22.55 10.79
C LEU A 186 2.08 21.47 9.80
N GLU A 187 2.70 21.40 8.60
CA GLU A 187 2.39 20.36 7.63
C GLU A 187 2.79 18.97 8.15
N ILE A 188 3.95 18.84 8.79
CA ILE A 188 4.39 17.59 9.42
C ILE A 188 3.42 17.17 10.52
N ALA A 189 3.05 18.09 11.42
CA ALA A 189 2.07 17.84 12.46
C ALA A 189 0.70 17.44 11.89
N THR A 190 0.27 18.10 10.81
CA THR A 190 -0.96 17.75 10.09
C THR A 190 -0.87 16.33 9.52
N ILE A 191 0.24 15.95 8.84
CA ILE A 191 0.43 14.59 8.32
C ILE A 191 0.30 13.55 9.43
N ARG A 192 0.93 13.79 10.59
CA ARG A 192 0.89 12.88 11.76
C ARG A 192 -0.53 12.59 12.22
N VAL A 193 -1.41 13.57 12.18
CA VAL A 193 -2.79 13.44 12.67
C VAL A 193 -3.73 12.91 11.60
N VAL A 194 -3.68 13.44 10.37
CA VAL A 194 -4.64 13.08 9.31
C VAL A 194 -4.38 11.72 8.67
N GLN A 195 -3.22 11.10 8.91
CA GLN A 195 -2.94 9.72 8.50
C GLN A 195 -3.64 8.68 9.39
N GLU A 196 -4.05 9.09 10.60
CA GLU A 196 -4.82 8.23 11.51
C GLU A 196 -6.30 8.22 11.11
N ASP A 197 -7.09 7.39 11.77
CA ASP A 197 -8.52 7.27 11.48
C ASP A 197 -9.26 8.55 11.84
N LEU A 198 -10.08 9.04 10.92
CA LEU A 198 -10.83 10.29 11.08
C LEU A 198 -11.85 10.15 12.22
N PRO A 199 -11.90 11.07 13.18
CA PRO A 199 -12.91 11.08 14.23
C PRO A 199 -14.33 11.09 13.67
N LEU A 200 -15.22 10.28 14.28
CA LEU A 200 -16.61 10.18 13.84
C LEU A 200 -17.48 11.22 14.58
N VAL A 201 -17.16 12.47 14.39
CA VAL A 201 -17.84 13.65 14.97
C VAL A 201 -18.29 14.61 13.86
N GLU A 202 -19.12 15.60 14.20
CA GLU A 202 -19.69 16.55 13.22
C GLU A 202 -18.60 17.34 12.47
N ARG A 203 -17.55 17.79 13.21
CA ARG A 203 -16.41 18.55 12.68
C ARG A 203 -15.09 17.82 12.95
N PRO A 204 -14.79 16.76 12.17
CA PRO A 204 -13.64 15.91 12.47
C PRO A 204 -12.30 16.62 12.27
N PHE A 205 -12.21 17.54 11.33
CA PHE A 205 -10.98 18.30 11.09
C PHE A 205 -10.74 19.35 12.18
N ALA A 206 -11.78 19.87 12.84
CA ALA A 206 -11.63 20.70 14.03
C ALA A 206 -11.05 19.89 15.20
N ALA A 207 -11.52 18.66 15.40
CA ALA A 207 -10.97 17.76 16.42
C ALA A 207 -9.49 17.38 16.15
N GLN A 208 -9.11 17.28 14.88
CA GLN A 208 -7.71 17.06 14.50
C GLN A 208 -6.85 18.32 14.67
N ALA A 209 -7.39 19.49 14.34
CA ALA A 209 -6.73 20.79 14.56
C ALA A 209 -6.45 21.06 16.04
N GLU A 210 -7.37 20.69 16.93
CA GLU A 210 -7.19 20.80 18.38
C GLU A 210 -5.99 19.98 18.86
N GLN A 211 -5.76 18.77 18.33
CA GLN A 211 -4.61 17.93 18.66
C GLN A 211 -3.27 18.58 18.27
N ILE A 212 -3.27 19.38 17.20
CA ILE A 212 -2.09 20.06 16.66
C ILE A 212 -1.89 21.43 17.35
N GLY A 213 -2.96 22.00 17.89
CA GLY A 213 -2.97 23.35 18.44
C GLY A 213 -3.07 24.45 17.38
N CYS A 214 -3.79 24.20 16.29
CA CYS A 214 -4.01 25.13 15.16
C CYS A 214 -5.50 25.31 14.84
N ALA A 215 -5.81 26.19 13.88
CA ALA A 215 -7.20 26.35 13.42
C ALA A 215 -7.59 25.25 12.40
N GLU A 216 -8.87 24.85 12.40
CA GLU A 216 -9.42 23.88 11.45
C GLU A 216 -9.14 24.28 9.98
N ALA A 217 -9.24 25.59 9.68
CA ALA A 217 -8.96 26.12 8.35
C ALA A 217 -7.52 25.87 7.91
N GLU A 218 -6.55 25.84 8.84
CA GLU A 218 -5.15 25.55 8.54
C GLU A 218 -4.97 24.07 8.19
N VAL A 219 -5.65 23.15 8.88
CA VAL A 219 -5.65 21.71 8.54
C VAL A 219 -6.25 21.49 7.14
N LEU A 220 -7.40 22.10 6.85
CA LEU A 220 -8.04 21.98 5.52
C LEU A 220 -7.19 22.60 4.41
N ALA A 221 -6.55 23.73 4.65
CA ALA A 221 -5.61 24.34 3.71
C ALA A 221 -4.39 23.45 3.44
N ALA A 222 -3.83 22.83 4.49
CA ALA A 222 -2.72 21.88 4.36
C ALA A 222 -3.15 20.65 3.53
N LEU A 223 -4.33 20.08 3.78
CA LEU A 223 -4.87 18.96 3.00
C LEU A 223 -5.07 19.31 1.52
N ALA A 224 -5.57 20.51 1.22
CA ALA A 224 -5.70 21.01 -0.14
C ALA A 224 -4.33 21.16 -0.82
N SER A 225 -3.34 21.76 -0.11
CA SER A 225 -1.95 21.87 -0.57
C SER A 225 -1.31 20.50 -0.83
N PHE A 226 -1.51 19.53 0.06
CA PHE A 226 -0.99 18.17 -0.14
C PHE A 226 -1.57 17.49 -1.37
N LYS A 227 -2.85 17.73 -1.68
CA LYS A 227 -3.51 17.20 -2.89
C LYS A 227 -2.92 17.86 -4.14
N GLU A 228 -2.80 19.18 -4.17
CA GLU A 228 -2.23 19.96 -5.28
C GLU A 228 -0.76 19.59 -5.56
N ARG A 229 0.07 19.50 -4.51
CA ARG A 229 1.49 19.10 -4.57
C ARG A 229 1.67 17.60 -4.82
N LYS A 230 0.59 16.82 -4.96
CA LYS A 230 0.61 15.34 -5.13
C LYS A 230 1.34 14.60 -4.00
N LEU A 231 1.43 15.18 -2.82
CA LEU A 231 1.94 14.53 -1.60
C LEU A 231 0.91 13.54 -1.04
N MET A 232 -0.37 13.93 -1.08
CA MET A 232 -1.52 13.12 -0.75
C MET A 232 -2.21 12.64 -2.04
N ARG A 233 -2.36 11.33 -2.16
CA ARG A 233 -3.07 10.73 -3.30
C ARG A 233 -4.57 11.00 -3.23
N ARG A 234 -5.13 10.84 -2.03
CA ARG A 234 -6.55 11.05 -1.72
C ARG A 234 -6.78 11.03 -0.22
N PHE A 235 -7.88 11.58 0.22
CA PHE A 235 -8.47 11.31 1.51
C PHE A 235 -9.63 10.34 1.30
N ALA A 236 -9.57 9.13 1.88
CA ALA A 236 -10.51 8.08 1.48
C ALA A 236 -10.60 6.94 2.50
N ALA A 237 -11.64 6.15 2.33
CA ALA A 237 -11.85 4.90 3.05
C ALA A 237 -10.84 3.82 2.63
N VAL A 238 -10.30 3.13 3.62
CA VAL A 238 -9.50 1.92 3.45
C VAL A 238 -10.37 0.72 3.78
N MET A 239 -10.65 -0.06 2.75
CA MET A 239 -11.52 -1.24 2.86
C MET A 239 -10.73 -2.48 3.28
N ASN A 240 -11.41 -3.40 3.94
CA ASN A 240 -10.86 -4.72 4.22
C ASN A 240 -11.10 -5.65 3.01
N HIS A 241 -10.08 -5.81 2.15
CA HIS A 241 -10.20 -6.55 0.87
C HIS A 241 -10.57 -8.02 1.01
N ARG A 242 -10.30 -8.67 2.16
CA ARG A 242 -10.68 -10.08 2.38
C ARG A 242 -12.19 -10.31 2.28
N ASN A 243 -12.98 -9.27 2.51
CA ASN A 243 -14.45 -9.31 2.45
C ASN A 243 -14.98 -9.05 1.03
N ALA A 244 -14.12 -8.67 0.08
CA ALA A 244 -14.49 -8.48 -1.34
C ALA A 244 -14.46 -9.79 -2.17
N GLY A 245 -14.27 -10.96 -1.51
CA GLY A 245 -14.33 -12.28 -2.17
C GLY A 245 -12.99 -12.78 -2.74
N TYR A 246 -11.98 -11.96 -2.87
CA TYR A 246 -10.66 -12.38 -3.36
C TYR A 246 -9.85 -13.05 -2.26
N LYS A 247 -9.82 -14.40 -2.31
CA LYS A 247 -9.21 -15.23 -1.25
C LYS A 247 -7.76 -15.64 -1.57
N ALA A 248 -7.35 -15.55 -2.83
CA ALA A 248 -6.01 -15.90 -3.27
C ALA A 248 -5.28 -14.70 -3.87
N ASN A 249 -4.00 -14.58 -3.56
CA ASN A 249 -3.09 -13.68 -4.24
C ASN A 249 -1.74 -14.36 -4.45
N ALA A 250 -1.16 -14.16 -5.62
CA ALA A 250 0.17 -14.62 -5.97
C ALA A 250 0.97 -13.48 -6.58
N MET A 251 2.23 -13.40 -6.24
CA MET A 251 3.17 -12.51 -6.91
C MET A 251 3.91 -13.31 -7.98
N GLY A 252 3.57 -13.07 -9.25
CA GLY A 252 4.34 -13.57 -10.39
C GLY A 252 5.59 -12.70 -10.56
N VAL A 253 6.76 -13.33 -10.60
CA VAL A 253 8.04 -12.68 -10.87
C VAL A 253 8.62 -13.26 -12.15
N TRP A 254 9.07 -12.38 -13.06
CA TRP A 254 9.36 -12.70 -14.46
C TRP A 254 10.76 -12.24 -14.84
N ALA A 255 11.56 -13.12 -15.45
CA ALA A 255 12.86 -12.78 -16.03
C ALA A 255 12.67 -12.20 -17.44
N VAL A 256 12.24 -10.96 -17.51
CA VAL A 256 12.03 -10.27 -18.79
C VAL A 256 13.35 -9.70 -19.29
N PRO A 257 13.78 -10.00 -20.54
CA PRO A 257 14.96 -9.40 -21.13
C PRO A 257 14.88 -7.86 -21.17
N GLU A 258 16.00 -7.20 -20.95
CA GLU A 258 16.08 -5.75 -20.83
C GLU A 258 15.53 -5.00 -22.05
N ASP A 259 15.83 -5.50 -23.25
CA ASP A 259 15.39 -4.97 -24.54
C ASP A 259 13.88 -5.15 -24.81
N ARG A 260 13.21 -6.04 -24.05
CA ARG A 260 11.76 -6.30 -24.16
C ARG A 260 10.92 -5.73 -23.03
N LEU A 261 11.55 -5.12 -22.01
CA LEU A 261 10.85 -4.62 -20.83
C LEU A 261 9.74 -3.61 -21.13
N GLU A 262 10.05 -2.64 -22.02
CA GLU A 262 9.10 -1.57 -22.37
C GLU A 262 7.92 -2.06 -23.23
N GLU A 263 8.09 -3.18 -23.92
CA GLU A 263 7.03 -3.85 -24.68
C GLU A 263 6.16 -4.72 -23.76
N LEU A 264 6.79 -5.62 -22.98
CA LEU A 264 6.10 -6.71 -22.30
C LEU A 264 5.52 -6.34 -20.95
N ALA A 265 6.17 -5.48 -20.16
CA ALA A 265 5.66 -5.13 -18.84
C ALA A 265 4.31 -4.38 -18.88
N PRO A 266 4.03 -3.48 -19.84
CA PRO A 266 2.69 -2.94 -20.05
C PRO A 266 1.65 -3.99 -20.44
N GLN A 267 2.01 -4.98 -21.25
CA GLN A 267 1.12 -6.10 -21.62
C GLN A 267 0.74 -6.90 -20.36
N MET A 268 1.73 -7.29 -19.54
CA MET A 268 1.50 -7.96 -18.25
C MET A 268 0.61 -7.11 -17.33
N ALA A 269 0.83 -5.81 -17.27
CA ALA A 269 0.04 -4.86 -16.48
C ALA A 269 -1.42 -4.76 -16.96
N GLY A 270 -1.67 -4.96 -18.25
CA GLY A 270 -2.98 -4.88 -18.91
C GLY A 270 -4.00 -5.93 -18.39
N PHE A 271 -3.57 -7.04 -17.82
CA PHE A 271 -4.49 -8.04 -17.29
C PHE A 271 -5.31 -7.49 -16.14
N SER A 272 -6.61 -7.70 -16.16
CA SER A 272 -7.56 -7.14 -15.17
C SER A 272 -7.29 -7.64 -13.76
N ARG A 273 -6.88 -8.90 -13.61
CA ARG A 273 -6.54 -9.53 -12.32
C ARG A 273 -5.14 -9.16 -11.80
N VAL A 274 -4.32 -8.47 -12.59
CA VAL A 274 -3.06 -7.87 -12.14
C VAL A 274 -3.37 -6.54 -11.50
N SER A 275 -3.14 -6.42 -10.20
CA SER A 275 -3.37 -5.20 -9.44
C SER A 275 -2.17 -4.26 -9.42
N HIS A 276 -0.99 -4.84 -9.47
CA HIS A 276 0.27 -4.11 -9.42
C HIS A 276 1.24 -4.73 -10.40
N CYS A 277 1.99 -3.89 -11.11
CA CYS A 277 3.06 -4.32 -12.00
C CYS A 277 4.24 -3.35 -11.84
N TYR A 278 5.42 -3.91 -11.51
CA TYR A 278 6.62 -3.14 -11.22
C TYR A 278 7.82 -3.70 -11.94
N ARG A 279 8.77 -2.82 -12.36
CA ARG A 279 10.15 -3.19 -12.64
C ARG A 279 10.99 -3.03 -11.38
N ARG A 280 11.86 -4.01 -11.11
CA ARG A 280 12.80 -4.03 -9.99
C ARG A 280 14.20 -4.47 -10.44
N PRO A 281 15.26 -4.20 -9.66
CA PRO A 281 16.60 -4.66 -9.99
C PRO A 281 16.70 -6.19 -9.94
N THR A 282 17.64 -6.71 -10.71
CA THR A 282 18.03 -8.12 -10.73
C THR A 282 19.36 -8.33 -10.01
N TYR A 283 19.64 -9.57 -9.60
CA TYR A 283 20.90 -10.03 -9.01
C TYR A 283 21.27 -11.38 -9.61
N ASP A 284 22.51 -11.83 -9.49
CA ASP A 284 22.96 -13.12 -10.02
C ASP A 284 22.13 -14.30 -9.51
N ASP A 285 21.64 -14.22 -8.27
CA ASP A 285 20.77 -15.21 -7.64
C ASP A 285 19.28 -14.82 -7.65
N TRP A 286 18.91 -13.71 -8.35
CA TRP A 286 17.57 -13.21 -8.51
C TRP A 286 17.38 -12.56 -9.89
N PRO A 287 17.08 -13.33 -10.96
CA PRO A 287 17.04 -12.82 -12.33
C PRO A 287 15.74 -12.09 -12.70
N TYR A 288 14.76 -12.04 -11.82
CA TYR A 288 13.43 -11.54 -12.13
C TYR A 288 13.36 -10.01 -12.08
N SER A 289 13.06 -9.40 -13.22
CA SER A 289 12.99 -7.94 -13.43
C SER A 289 11.59 -7.36 -13.31
N VAL A 290 10.53 -8.14 -13.64
CA VAL A 290 9.13 -7.70 -13.60
C VAL A 290 8.34 -8.47 -12.55
N PHE A 291 7.52 -7.74 -11.78
CA PHE A 291 6.71 -8.26 -10.67
C PHE A 291 5.25 -7.93 -10.92
N THR A 292 4.39 -8.94 -10.95
CA THR A 292 2.93 -8.81 -11.10
C THR A 292 2.23 -9.36 -9.88
N MET A 293 1.35 -8.56 -9.25
CA MET A 293 0.49 -9.05 -8.16
C MET A 293 -0.85 -9.46 -8.75
N VAL A 294 -1.14 -10.75 -8.74
CA VAL A 294 -2.36 -11.34 -9.29
C VAL A 294 -3.33 -11.69 -8.15
N HIS A 295 -4.61 -11.39 -8.35
CA HIS A 295 -5.68 -11.72 -7.42
C HIS A 295 -6.69 -12.66 -8.07
N GLY A 296 -7.19 -13.63 -7.29
CA GLY A 296 -8.20 -14.59 -7.72
C GLY A 296 -9.12 -15.00 -6.57
N MET A 297 -10.25 -15.59 -6.90
CA MET A 297 -11.16 -16.21 -5.93
C MET A 297 -10.52 -17.44 -5.27
N ASN A 298 -9.60 -18.09 -5.98
CA ASN A 298 -8.84 -19.25 -5.55
C ASN A 298 -7.46 -19.30 -6.23
N ALA A 299 -6.59 -20.23 -5.83
CA ALA A 299 -5.25 -20.38 -6.36
C ALA A 299 -5.23 -20.68 -7.86
N LYS A 300 -6.17 -21.52 -8.34
CA LYS A 300 -6.29 -21.92 -9.74
C LYS A 300 -6.48 -20.71 -10.67
N GLU A 301 -7.31 -19.75 -10.29
CA GLU A 301 -7.53 -18.53 -11.07
C GLU A 301 -6.28 -17.65 -11.16
N CYS A 302 -5.47 -17.61 -10.09
CA CYS A 302 -4.18 -16.94 -10.14
C CYS A 302 -3.23 -17.63 -11.10
N GLU A 303 -3.15 -18.98 -11.04
CA GLU A 303 -2.32 -19.79 -11.94
C GLU A 303 -2.75 -19.66 -13.41
N GLU A 304 -4.06 -19.68 -13.68
CA GLU A 304 -4.61 -19.46 -15.03
C GLU A 304 -4.25 -18.07 -15.58
N THR A 305 -4.32 -17.03 -14.74
CA THR A 305 -3.91 -15.68 -15.16
C THR A 305 -2.41 -15.61 -15.45
N ILE A 306 -1.57 -16.23 -14.63
CA ILE A 306 -0.13 -16.32 -14.85
C ILE A 306 0.17 -17.09 -16.14
N ALA A 307 -0.53 -18.21 -16.39
CA ALA A 307 -0.38 -18.96 -17.63
C ALA A 307 -0.76 -18.11 -18.86
N ALA A 308 -1.85 -17.36 -18.79
CA ALA A 308 -2.26 -16.45 -19.86
C ALA A 308 -1.21 -15.34 -20.12
N ILE A 309 -0.60 -14.78 -19.06
CA ILE A 309 0.49 -13.82 -19.18
C ILE A 309 1.69 -14.47 -19.87
N ARG A 310 2.11 -15.68 -19.46
CA ARG A 310 3.20 -16.44 -20.09
C ARG A 310 2.93 -16.67 -21.57
N ASP A 311 1.75 -17.16 -21.90
CA ASP A 311 1.39 -17.53 -23.27
C ASP A 311 1.37 -16.30 -24.21
N GLU A 312 0.95 -15.13 -23.70
CA GLU A 312 0.94 -13.90 -24.49
C GLU A 312 2.32 -13.27 -24.64
N THR A 313 3.13 -13.28 -23.58
CA THR A 313 4.44 -12.61 -23.59
C THR A 313 5.57 -13.50 -24.05
N GLY A 314 5.38 -14.82 -24.04
CA GLY A 314 6.41 -15.80 -24.37
C GLY A 314 7.54 -15.87 -23.33
N ILE A 315 7.32 -15.41 -22.10
CA ILE A 315 8.31 -15.48 -21.03
C ILE A 315 8.09 -16.74 -20.21
N ASP A 316 8.95 -17.75 -20.43
CA ASP A 316 8.90 -19.04 -19.74
C ASP A 316 9.65 -19.05 -18.40
N GLU A 317 10.62 -18.14 -18.21
CA GLU A 317 11.35 -18.03 -16.95
C GLU A 317 10.60 -17.12 -15.96
N TYR A 318 9.80 -17.75 -15.10
CA TYR A 318 9.02 -17.06 -14.05
C TYR A 318 8.87 -17.93 -12.81
N THR A 319 8.47 -17.32 -11.72
CA THR A 319 8.17 -18.00 -10.46
C THR A 319 6.92 -17.39 -9.80
N LEU A 320 6.09 -18.23 -9.18
CA LEU A 320 4.97 -17.79 -8.34
C LEU A 320 5.37 -17.81 -6.87
N LEU A 321 5.24 -16.65 -6.26
CA LEU A 321 5.47 -16.46 -4.83
C LEU A 321 4.14 -16.36 -4.11
N TRP A 322 3.77 -17.43 -3.42
CA TRP A 322 2.57 -17.48 -2.58
C TRP A 322 2.85 -16.95 -1.18
N SER A 323 1.90 -16.20 -0.62
CA SER A 323 1.95 -15.81 0.79
C SER A 323 1.53 -17.00 1.66
N VAL A 324 2.51 -17.63 2.31
CA VAL A 324 2.28 -18.77 3.20
C VAL A 324 1.82 -18.32 4.58
N LYS A 325 2.40 -17.23 5.10
CA LYS A 325 2.06 -16.62 6.38
C LYS A 325 2.24 -15.10 6.30
N GLU A 326 1.30 -14.36 6.88
CA GLU A 326 1.36 -12.92 7.07
C GLU A 326 1.81 -12.64 8.51
N TYR A 327 2.95 -11.97 8.69
CA TYR A 327 3.46 -11.55 9.99
C TYR A 327 3.07 -10.12 10.32
N LYS A 328 3.12 -9.23 9.33
CA LYS A 328 2.71 -7.82 9.47
C LYS A 328 2.01 -7.34 8.21
N LYS A 329 0.91 -6.60 8.40
CA LYS A 329 0.21 -5.87 7.33
C LYS A 329 -0.40 -4.60 7.91
N THR A 330 0.38 -3.54 7.86
CA THR A 330 0.01 -2.21 8.35
C THR A 330 0.29 -1.18 7.28
N ARG A 331 0.00 0.08 7.55
CA ARG A 331 0.47 1.21 6.74
C ARG A 331 1.77 1.74 7.31
N VAL A 332 2.59 2.33 6.46
CA VAL A 332 3.69 3.19 6.92
C VAL A 332 3.06 4.38 7.64
N ARG A 333 3.57 4.69 8.83
CA ARG A 333 3.24 5.90 9.57
C ARG A 333 4.34 6.91 9.36
N TYR A 334 3.97 8.10 8.92
CA TYR A 334 4.91 9.13 8.51
C TYR A 334 5.23 10.07 9.67
N PHE A 335 6.49 10.44 9.80
CA PHE A 335 7.00 11.44 10.74
C PHE A 335 6.67 11.17 12.22
N THR A 336 6.53 9.91 12.63
CA THR A 336 6.26 9.54 14.03
C THR A 336 7.53 9.52 14.85
N ASP A 337 7.40 9.69 16.19
CA ASP A 337 8.54 9.73 17.11
C ASP A 337 9.20 8.34 17.30
N GLU A 338 8.52 7.26 16.89
CA GLU A 338 9.06 5.89 16.89
C GLU A 338 10.38 5.78 16.09
N TRP A 339 10.56 6.63 15.07
CA TRP A 339 11.79 6.68 14.30
C TRP A 339 13.01 7.14 15.09
N ASP A 340 12.86 8.13 15.97
CA ASP A 340 13.93 8.65 16.80
C ASP A 340 14.38 7.61 17.82
N VAL A 341 13.41 6.88 18.40
CA VAL A 341 13.69 5.77 19.32
C VAL A 341 14.45 4.67 18.60
N TRP A 342 13.95 4.22 17.47
CA TRP A 342 14.58 3.12 16.73
C TRP A 342 16.00 3.48 16.27
N ARG A 343 16.22 4.70 15.75
CA ARG A 343 17.55 5.19 15.37
C ARG A 343 18.53 5.20 16.54
N ALA A 344 18.09 5.70 17.68
CA ALA A 344 18.94 5.77 18.87
C ALA A 344 19.37 4.36 19.36
N GLU A 345 18.49 3.38 19.22
CA GLU A 345 18.75 1.99 19.66
C GLU A 345 19.62 1.21 18.67
N HIS A 346 19.52 1.47 17.36
CA HIS A 346 20.06 0.57 16.35
C HIS A 346 21.09 1.20 15.41
N LEU A 347 21.05 2.52 15.18
CA LEU A 347 21.99 3.21 14.27
C LEU A 347 23.05 4.06 14.99
N ALA A 348 22.87 4.38 16.26
CA ALA A 348 23.85 5.17 17.03
C ALA A 348 25.14 4.41 17.40
N ALA A 349 25.23 3.13 17.06
CA ALA A 349 26.37 2.25 17.37
C ALA A 349 27.29 1.95 16.16
N VAL A 350 27.08 2.64 15.02
CA VAL A 350 27.91 2.48 13.81
C VAL A 350 28.82 3.70 13.62
#